data_89ca8688717978e8029cefc9e890ab8b
#
_entry.id   89ca8688717978e8029cefc9e890ab8b
#
_cell.length_a   1.000
_cell.length_b   1.000
_cell.length_c   1.000
_cell.angle_alpha   90.00
_cell.angle_beta   90.00
_cell.angle_gamma   90.00
#
_symmetry.space_group_name_H-M   'P 1'
#
loop_
_entity.id
_entity.type
_entity.pdbx_description
1 polymer ?
#
loop_
_entity_poly.entity_id
_entity_poly.type
_entity_poly.pdbx_seq_one_letter_code
_entity_poly.pdbx_strand_id
1 'polypeptide(L)'
;MKKRIAILSVASVLLLVTLLWMGVSSSIRDLPEILEDSRLSVLIEPGEHGLMCDSSEVYGFQYELMKIFADSLDVELSVTCSSGKGNDVRKLQKGKVDVWVALMPVTTCFEHTVVCLTPIISTRLMLVQPKVDVTSKVRKQYELDGDTIWVQKNSPYIERLNDLAEEIAFDPVIIEMRAGGYEEMVGLVQKGEIKFTICPEYLTGKFKTRYDQVDFSLPLSLKHDLSWCVNAHSPLLQDRLNEFLYTFKETNDFQALLKKYKCQVEF
;
A
#
# COMPACT_ATOMS: atom_id res chain seq x y z
N MET A 1 46.85 21.39 37.58
CA MET A 1 45.51 20.87 37.91
C MET A 1 44.45 21.30 36.92
N LYS A 2 44.26 22.57 36.57
CA LYS A 2 43.18 23.05 35.65
C LYS A 2 43.16 22.42 34.26
N LYS A 3 44.32 22.11 33.64
CA LYS A 3 44.37 21.45 32.28
C LYS A 3 43.91 19.99 32.28
N ARG A 4 44.10 19.25 33.39
CA ARG A 4 43.64 17.84 33.48
C ARG A 4 42.13 17.74 33.72
N ILE A 5 41.53 18.70 34.42
CA ILE A 5 40.07 18.75 34.63
C ILE A 5 39.34 19.10 33.31
N ALA A 6 39.90 20.01 32.50
CA ALA A 6 39.33 20.37 31.21
C ALA A 6 39.35 19.20 30.20
N ILE A 7 40.40 18.37 30.20
CA ILE A 7 40.52 17.19 29.30
C ILE A 7 39.53 16.10 29.73
N LEU A 8 39.32 15.89 31.03
CA LEU A 8 38.33 14.92 31.54
C LEU A 8 36.89 15.34 31.22
N SER A 9 36.58 16.65 31.27
CA SER A 9 35.24 17.14 30.90
C SER A 9 34.95 17.03 29.41
N VAL A 10 35.92 17.26 28.53
CA VAL A 10 35.78 17.09 27.08
C VAL A 10 35.62 15.60 26.71
N ALA A 11 36.37 14.71 27.34
CA ALA A 11 36.25 13.27 27.12
C ALA A 11 34.89 12.71 27.57
N SER A 12 34.34 13.20 28.70
CA SER A 12 33.00 12.78 29.15
C SER A 12 31.88 13.31 28.28
N VAL A 13 32.00 14.52 27.73
CA VAL A 13 31.03 15.07 26.75
C VAL A 13 31.10 14.32 25.42
N LEU A 14 32.30 14.00 24.94
CA LEU A 14 32.48 13.17 23.73
C LEU A 14 31.91 11.76 23.93
N LEU A 15 32.10 11.14 25.07
CA LEU A 15 31.53 9.82 25.41
C LEU A 15 30.00 9.87 25.48
N LEU A 16 29.41 10.92 26.05
CA LEU A 16 27.97 11.15 26.10
C LEU A 16 27.39 11.38 24.68
N VAL A 17 28.08 12.15 23.86
CA VAL A 17 27.69 12.40 22.46
C VAL A 17 27.79 11.12 21.61
N THR A 18 28.84 10.32 21.83
CA THR A 18 28.96 9.02 21.14
C THR A 18 27.91 8.00 21.59
N LEU A 19 27.58 7.97 22.90
CA LEU A 19 26.48 7.14 23.43
C LEU A 19 25.11 7.60 22.93
N LEU A 20 24.86 8.89 22.81
CA LEU A 20 23.65 9.45 22.20
C LEU A 20 23.60 9.18 20.68
N TRP A 21 24.74 9.18 19.99
CA TRP A 21 24.82 8.84 18.56
C TRP A 21 24.66 7.34 18.30
N MET A 22 25.13 6.47 19.19
CA MET A 22 24.91 5.02 19.12
C MET A 22 23.45 4.62 19.40
N GLY A 23 22.66 5.48 20.10
CA GLY A 23 21.24 5.23 20.39
C GLY A 23 20.26 5.53 19.25
N VAL A 24 20.72 5.98 18.08
CA VAL A 24 19.87 6.28 16.89
C VAL A 24 20.20 5.37 15.70
N SER A 25 20.81 4.22 15.94
CA SER A 25 20.82 3.17 14.92
C SER A 25 19.45 2.49 14.97
N SER A 26 18.55 2.81 14.03
CA SER A 26 17.34 2.04 13.86
C SER A 26 17.75 0.61 13.46
N SER A 27 17.87 -0.26 14.46
CA SER A 27 18.02 -1.69 14.23
C SER A 27 16.68 -2.21 13.70
N ILE A 28 16.73 -3.07 12.71
CA ILE A 28 15.55 -3.81 12.26
C ILE A 28 15.07 -4.61 13.48
N ARG A 29 13.78 -4.46 13.81
CA ARG A 29 13.15 -5.16 14.94
C ARG A 29 12.46 -6.41 14.43
N ASP A 30 12.46 -7.46 15.23
CA ASP A 30 11.62 -8.63 15.03
C ASP A 30 10.55 -8.70 16.14
N LEU A 31 9.76 -9.74 16.18
CA LEU A 31 8.64 -9.87 17.12
C LEU A 31 9.05 -9.72 18.59
N PRO A 32 10.16 -10.30 19.08
CA PRO A 32 10.57 -10.12 20.49
C PRO A 32 10.80 -8.67 20.88
N GLU A 33 11.50 -7.88 20.07
CA GLU A 33 11.78 -6.47 20.35
C GLU A 33 10.49 -5.62 20.27
N ILE A 34 9.56 -5.98 19.39
CA ILE A 34 8.24 -5.32 19.28
C ILE A 34 7.43 -5.56 20.56
N LEU A 35 7.43 -6.79 21.08
CA LEU A 35 6.73 -7.15 22.33
C LEU A 35 7.37 -6.50 23.55
N GLU A 36 8.72 -6.44 23.61
CA GLU A 36 9.45 -5.77 24.69
C GLU A 36 9.13 -4.27 24.73
N ASP A 37 9.13 -3.61 23.57
CA ASP A 37 8.79 -2.20 23.43
C ASP A 37 7.29 -1.92 23.56
N SER A 38 6.44 -2.96 23.59
CA SER A 38 4.97 -2.89 23.56
C SER A 38 4.45 -1.99 22.45
N ARG A 39 5.13 -1.93 21.30
CA ARG A 39 4.80 -1.03 20.19
C ARG A 39 5.13 -1.62 18.82
N LEU A 40 4.14 -1.67 17.94
CA LEU A 40 4.27 -2.01 16.53
C LEU A 40 4.24 -0.73 15.68
N SER A 41 5.31 -0.46 14.93
CA SER A 41 5.42 0.73 14.07
C SER A 41 5.11 0.38 12.63
N VAL A 42 4.10 1.05 12.05
CA VAL A 42 3.63 0.75 10.71
C VAL A 42 3.58 1.97 9.81
N LEU A 43 3.69 1.72 8.51
CA LEU A 43 3.55 2.73 7.47
C LEU A 43 2.31 2.42 6.65
N ILE A 44 1.32 3.30 6.64
CA ILE A 44 0.04 3.10 5.94
C ILE A 44 -0.19 4.18 4.89
N GLU A 45 -0.72 3.80 3.73
CA GLU A 45 -1.11 4.77 2.69
C GLU A 45 -2.34 5.57 3.12
N PRO A 46 -2.41 6.88 2.79
CA PRO A 46 -3.60 7.68 3.06
C PRO A 46 -4.77 7.22 2.18
N GLY A 47 -5.99 7.33 2.72
CA GLY A 47 -7.22 7.00 2.01
C GLY A 47 -8.08 6.00 2.78
N GLU A 48 -9.36 5.88 2.38
CA GLU A 48 -10.35 5.06 3.07
C GLU A 48 -9.99 3.56 3.12
N HIS A 49 -9.29 3.06 2.10
CA HIS A 49 -8.77 1.69 2.10
C HIS A 49 -7.42 1.55 2.81
N GLY A 50 -6.76 2.66 3.14
CA GLY A 50 -5.53 2.70 3.95
C GLY A 50 -5.79 3.26 5.33
N LEU A 51 -5.54 4.56 5.49
CA LEU A 51 -5.71 5.33 6.71
C LEU A 51 -6.42 6.64 6.43
N MET A 52 -7.50 6.91 7.14
CA MET A 52 -8.17 8.20 7.20
C MET A 52 -8.14 8.71 8.64
N CYS A 53 -7.90 10.01 8.79
CA CYS A 53 -8.02 10.71 10.06
C CYS A 53 -9.12 11.77 9.92
N ASP A 54 -10.17 11.63 10.67
CA ASP A 54 -11.19 12.66 10.86
C ASP A 54 -10.92 13.37 12.21
N SER A 55 -11.62 14.47 12.47
CA SER A 55 -11.42 15.27 13.69
C SER A 55 -11.60 14.49 15.01
N SER A 56 -12.21 13.33 14.98
CA SER A 56 -12.50 12.49 16.16
C SER A 56 -12.07 11.03 16.05
N GLU A 57 -11.85 10.51 14.85
CA GLU A 57 -11.60 9.08 14.64
C GLU A 57 -10.53 8.81 13.59
N VAL A 58 -9.80 7.71 13.80
CA VAL A 58 -8.87 7.13 12.85
C VAL A 58 -9.49 5.85 12.31
N TYR A 59 -9.64 5.73 11.00
CA TYR A 59 -10.28 4.59 10.36
C TYR A 59 -9.65 4.29 8.99
N GLY A 60 -10.00 3.16 8.41
CA GLY A 60 -9.53 2.68 7.10
C GLY A 60 -9.37 1.17 7.11
N PHE A 61 -9.61 0.52 5.97
CA PHE A 61 -9.58 -0.94 5.86
C PHE A 61 -8.27 -1.54 6.40
N GLN A 62 -7.14 -1.06 5.89
CA GLN A 62 -5.83 -1.58 6.27
C GLN A 62 -5.46 -1.20 7.71
N TYR A 63 -5.85 0.01 8.16
CA TYR A 63 -5.63 0.45 9.52
C TYR A 63 -6.39 -0.44 10.53
N GLU A 64 -7.68 -0.69 10.30
CA GLU A 64 -8.49 -1.52 11.21
C GLU A 64 -8.00 -2.96 11.25
N LEU A 65 -7.64 -3.53 10.09
CA LEU A 65 -7.07 -4.88 10.03
C LEU A 65 -5.74 -4.98 10.80
N MET A 66 -4.86 -3.98 10.63
CA MET A 66 -3.59 -3.93 11.37
C MET A 66 -3.81 -3.66 12.87
N LYS A 67 -4.82 -2.87 13.23
CA LYS A 67 -5.18 -2.62 14.62
C LYS A 67 -5.63 -3.90 15.33
N ILE A 68 -6.45 -4.73 14.68
CA ILE A 68 -6.85 -6.04 15.21
C ILE A 68 -5.62 -6.93 15.45
N PHE A 69 -4.64 -6.92 14.53
CA PHE A 69 -3.39 -7.64 14.73
C PHE A 69 -2.60 -7.12 15.94
N ALA A 70 -2.39 -5.80 16.04
CA ALA A 70 -1.67 -5.19 17.16
C ALA A 70 -2.34 -5.49 18.51
N ASP A 71 -3.68 -5.41 18.55
CA ASP A 71 -4.47 -5.75 19.75
C ASP A 71 -4.33 -7.24 20.13
N SER A 72 -4.18 -8.14 19.15
CA SER A 72 -3.93 -9.57 19.41
C SER A 72 -2.57 -9.85 20.04
N LEU A 73 -1.64 -8.91 19.94
CA LEU A 73 -0.30 -8.95 20.56
C LEU A 73 -0.21 -8.14 21.86
N ASP A 74 -1.27 -7.43 22.23
CA ASP A 74 -1.29 -6.47 23.36
C ASP A 74 -0.22 -5.38 23.23
N VAL A 75 -0.04 -4.83 22.00
CA VAL A 75 0.92 -3.76 21.70
C VAL A 75 0.24 -2.52 21.14
N GLU A 76 0.83 -1.35 21.39
CA GLU A 76 0.37 -0.09 20.81
C GLU A 76 0.69 -0.05 19.30
N LEU A 77 -0.30 0.35 18.48
CA LEU A 77 -0.10 0.59 17.06
C LEU A 77 0.37 2.02 16.80
N SER A 78 1.63 2.17 16.38
CA SER A 78 2.24 3.45 16.00
C SER A 78 2.20 3.64 14.49
N VAL A 79 1.42 4.60 13.99
CA VAL A 79 1.16 4.77 12.56
C VAL A 79 1.92 5.95 11.99
N THR A 80 2.60 5.74 10.88
CA THR A 80 3.21 6.77 10.02
C THR A 80 2.49 6.79 8.67
N CYS A 81 2.13 7.97 8.18
CA CYS A 81 1.56 8.08 6.84
C CYS A 81 2.63 7.88 5.76
N SER A 82 2.25 7.18 4.70
CA SER A 82 3.07 6.99 3.50
C SER A 82 3.42 8.34 2.85
N SER A 83 4.64 8.44 2.35
CA SER A 83 5.14 9.60 1.61
C SER A 83 5.51 9.26 0.16
N GLY A 84 5.16 8.06 -0.29
CA GLY A 84 5.41 7.53 -1.63
C GLY A 84 6.41 6.38 -1.66
N LYS A 85 6.19 5.44 -2.57
CA LYS A 85 6.81 4.12 -2.63
C LYS A 85 8.33 4.09 -2.39
N GLY A 86 9.10 4.92 -3.08
CA GLY A 86 10.57 4.87 -2.98
C GLY A 86 11.10 5.22 -1.59
N ASN A 87 10.42 6.11 -0.86
CA ASN A 87 10.77 6.45 0.51
C ASN A 87 10.27 5.41 1.50
N ASP A 88 9.12 4.80 1.22
CA ASP A 88 8.46 3.85 2.11
C ASP A 88 9.24 2.54 2.19
N VAL A 89 9.66 1.99 1.04
CA VAL A 89 10.57 0.84 0.97
C VAL A 89 11.84 1.09 1.78
N ARG A 90 12.45 2.29 1.62
CA ARG A 90 13.67 2.65 2.37
C ARG A 90 13.45 2.75 3.87
N LYS A 91 12.25 3.19 4.32
CA LYS A 91 11.92 3.22 5.75
C LYS A 91 11.86 1.81 6.32
N LEU A 92 11.20 0.88 5.60
CA LEU A 92 11.12 -0.52 5.96
C LEU A 92 12.51 -1.18 5.97
N GLN A 93 13.30 -1.00 4.91
CA GLN A 93 14.66 -1.55 4.80
C GLN A 93 15.58 -1.07 5.93
N LYS A 94 15.41 0.16 6.39
CA LYS A 94 16.20 0.75 7.48
C LYS A 94 15.65 0.48 8.88
N GLY A 95 14.61 -0.32 9.03
CA GLY A 95 13.98 -0.62 10.32
C GLY A 95 13.33 0.61 11.00
N LYS A 96 12.94 1.63 10.23
CA LYS A 96 12.21 2.79 10.77
C LYS A 96 10.73 2.48 11.02
N VAL A 97 10.22 1.46 10.36
CA VAL A 97 8.90 0.86 10.55
C VAL A 97 9.04 -0.65 10.44
N ASP A 98 8.17 -1.38 11.10
CA ASP A 98 8.19 -2.84 11.17
C ASP A 98 7.40 -3.47 10.01
N VAL A 99 6.29 -2.82 9.63
CA VAL A 99 5.41 -3.28 8.56
C VAL A 99 5.08 -2.15 7.60
N TRP A 100 5.17 -2.42 6.31
CA TRP A 100 4.60 -1.56 5.29
C TRP A 100 3.21 -2.07 4.90
N VAL A 101 2.22 -1.36 5.37
CA VAL A 101 0.79 -1.66 5.24
C VAL A 101 0.27 -0.94 3.98
N ALA A 102 0.60 -1.50 2.83
CA ALA A 102 0.11 -1.08 1.52
C ALA A 102 -0.31 -2.32 0.74
N LEU A 103 -1.41 -2.26 0.01
CA LEU A 103 -1.85 -3.35 -0.85
C LEU A 103 -0.97 -3.43 -2.10
N MET A 104 0.18 -4.10 -1.95
CA MET A 104 1.18 -4.24 -3.00
C MET A 104 1.00 -5.56 -3.74
N PRO A 105 1.14 -5.56 -5.09
CA PRO A 105 1.24 -6.82 -5.83
C PRO A 105 2.40 -7.68 -5.30
N VAL A 106 2.13 -8.95 -5.03
CA VAL A 106 3.14 -9.89 -4.50
C VAL A 106 4.33 -10.05 -5.45
N THR A 107 4.14 -9.81 -6.74
CA THR A 107 5.19 -9.85 -7.77
C THR A 107 6.21 -8.71 -7.66
N THR A 108 5.89 -7.64 -6.96
CA THR A 108 6.77 -6.48 -6.74
C THR A 108 7.66 -6.63 -5.50
N CYS A 109 7.98 -7.86 -5.07
CA CYS A 109 8.92 -8.08 -3.96
C CYS A 109 10.26 -7.43 -4.27
N PHE A 110 10.57 -6.40 -3.52
CA PHE A 110 11.73 -5.53 -3.67
C PHE A 110 12.98 -6.20 -3.13
N GLU A 111 13.89 -6.63 -4.00
CA GLU A 111 15.20 -7.10 -3.60
C GLU A 111 15.19 -8.02 -2.34
N HIS A 112 16.18 -8.75 -2.07
CA HIS A 112 16.28 -9.74 -0.97
C HIS A 112 16.04 -9.19 0.47
N THR A 113 15.68 -7.91 0.61
CA THR A 113 15.54 -7.24 1.91
C THR A 113 14.09 -7.01 2.36
N VAL A 114 13.11 -7.19 1.46
CA VAL A 114 11.68 -7.00 1.76
C VAL A 114 10.90 -8.24 1.32
N VAL A 115 10.07 -8.75 2.21
CA VAL A 115 9.26 -9.95 1.99
C VAL A 115 7.79 -9.58 2.00
N CYS A 116 7.05 -10.06 1.02
CA CYS A 116 5.59 -9.97 0.98
C CYS A 116 4.97 -11.07 1.87
N LEU A 117 3.92 -10.71 2.57
CA LEU A 117 3.19 -11.60 3.48
C LEU A 117 2.13 -12.44 2.73
N THR A 118 1.41 -13.27 3.46
CA THR A 118 0.20 -13.93 2.99
C THR A 118 -0.74 -12.92 2.32
N PRO A 119 -1.22 -13.19 1.11
CA PRO A 119 -2.13 -12.30 0.41
C PRO A 119 -3.37 -11.94 1.23
N ILE A 120 -3.71 -10.65 1.25
CA ILE A 120 -4.88 -10.14 1.97
C ILE A 120 -6.12 -10.22 1.08
N ILE A 121 -5.98 -9.72 -0.13
CA ILE A 121 -7.01 -9.75 -1.17
C ILE A 121 -6.39 -10.05 -2.52
N SER A 122 -7.20 -10.59 -3.44
CA SER A 122 -6.85 -10.68 -4.87
C SER A 122 -7.64 -9.65 -5.66
N THR A 123 -7.03 -9.08 -6.68
CA THR A 123 -7.65 -8.05 -7.52
C THR A 123 -7.25 -8.20 -8.98
N ARG A 124 -7.98 -7.51 -9.86
CA ARG A 124 -7.61 -7.28 -11.26
C ARG A 124 -7.40 -5.79 -11.47
N LEU A 125 -6.67 -5.46 -12.52
CA LEU A 125 -6.63 -4.11 -13.03
C LEU A 125 -7.83 -3.89 -13.94
N MET A 126 -8.64 -2.87 -13.69
CA MET A 126 -9.84 -2.55 -14.46
C MET A 126 -9.63 -1.28 -15.28
N LEU A 127 -10.11 -1.28 -16.51
CA LEU A 127 -10.27 -0.05 -17.28
C LEU A 127 -11.38 0.79 -16.67
N VAL A 128 -11.12 2.07 -16.55
CA VAL A 128 -12.09 3.10 -16.17
C VAL A 128 -12.39 3.93 -17.39
N GLN A 129 -13.62 3.91 -17.88
CA GLN A 129 -14.04 4.59 -19.09
C GLN A 129 -15.41 5.27 -18.92
N PRO A 130 -15.75 6.28 -19.75
CA PRO A 130 -17.08 6.86 -19.72
C PRO A 130 -18.16 5.81 -20.01
N LYS A 131 -19.30 5.93 -19.35
CA LYS A 131 -20.49 5.12 -19.63
C LYS A 131 -21.19 5.74 -20.83
N VAL A 132 -20.71 5.39 -22.01
CA VAL A 132 -21.23 5.87 -23.30
C VAL A 132 -22.10 4.81 -23.98
N ASP A 133 -22.72 5.18 -25.12
CA ASP A 133 -23.49 4.26 -25.93
C ASP A 133 -22.70 3.00 -26.30
N VAL A 134 -23.45 1.92 -26.50
CA VAL A 134 -22.96 0.56 -26.77
C VAL A 134 -21.89 0.50 -27.89
N THR A 135 -21.93 1.44 -28.82
CA THR A 135 -21.05 1.50 -30.01
C THR A 135 -19.68 2.13 -29.72
N SER A 136 -19.55 2.95 -28.68
CA SER A 136 -18.33 3.70 -28.34
C SER A 136 -17.58 3.13 -27.13
N LYS A 137 -18.17 2.12 -26.47
CA LYS A 137 -17.60 1.48 -25.29
C LYS A 137 -16.52 0.48 -25.71
N VAL A 138 -15.32 0.63 -25.13
CA VAL A 138 -14.25 -0.37 -25.24
C VAL A 138 -14.64 -1.64 -24.49
N ARG A 139 -14.62 -2.77 -25.18
CA ARG A 139 -15.02 -4.08 -24.64
C ARG A 139 -13.89 -5.10 -24.62
N LYS A 140 -12.85 -4.86 -25.42
CA LYS A 140 -11.69 -5.72 -25.52
C LYS A 140 -10.42 -4.87 -25.44
N GLN A 141 -9.41 -5.41 -24.83
CA GLN A 141 -8.17 -4.70 -24.54
C GLN A 141 -7.49 -4.14 -25.81
N TYR A 142 -7.49 -4.89 -26.90
CA TYR A 142 -6.89 -4.46 -28.17
C TYR A 142 -7.59 -3.25 -28.82
N GLU A 143 -8.83 -2.95 -28.42
CA GLU A 143 -9.55 -1.75 -28.90
C GLU A 143 -8.99 -0.45 -28.31
N LEU A 144 -8.06 -0.55 -27.37
CA LEU A 144 -7.30 0.59 -26.81
C LEU A 144 -6.08 0.96 -27.65
N ASP A 145 -5.86 0.32 -28.78
CA ASP A 145 -4.73 0.60 -29.67
C ASP A 145 -4.72 2.07 -30.12
N GLY A 146 -3.62 2.76 -29.89
CA GLY A 146 -3.46 4.20 -30.14
C GLY A 146 -4.24 5.13 -29.19
N ASP A 147 -5.07 4.60 -28.29
CA ASP A 147 -5.77 5.41 -27.29
C ASP A 147 -4.85 5.77 -26.11
N THR A 148 -5.15 6.89 -25.45
CA THR A 148 -4.39 7.37 -24.29
C THR A 148 -4.99 6.85 -22.99
N ILE A 149 -4.17 6.17 -22.18
CA ILE A 149 -4.51 5.72 -20.82
C ILE A 149 -3.73 6.60 -19.83
N TRP A 150 -4.47 7.36 -19.04
CA TRP A 150 -3.89 8.20 -17.99
C TRP A 150 -3.71 7.38 -16.71
N VAL A 151 -2.53 7.47 -16.09
CA VAL A 151 -2.20 6.74 -14.87
C VAL A 151 -1.62 7.68 -13.81
N GLN A 152 -1.76 7.33 -12.55
CA GLN A 152 -1.06 8.05 -11.49
C GLN A 152 0.44 7.94 -11.68
N LYS A 153 1.13 9.04 -11.38
CA LYS A 153 2.59 9.06 -11.38
C LYS A 153 3.14 8.00 -10.43
N ASN A 154 4.10 7.21 -10.92
CA ASN A 154 4.69 6.07 -10.21
C ASN A 154 3.67 4.97 -9.85
N SER A 155 2.60 4.82 -10.61
CA SER A 155 1.65 3.72 -10.42
C SER A 155 2.34 2.36 -10.51
N PRO A 156 2.05 1.40 -9.60
CA PRO A 156 2.59 0.03 -9.68
C PRO A 156 2.12 -0.73 -10.91
N TYR A 157 1.10 -0.23 -11.59
CA TYR A 157 0.46 -0.89 -12.72
C TYR A 157 0.98 -0.44 -14.09
N ILE A 158 1.94 0.51 -14.14
CA ILE A 158 2.53 0.95 -15.41
C ILE A 158 3.26 -0.22 -16.09
N GLU A 159 4.07 -0.95 -15.34
CA GLU A 159 4.77 -2.13 -15.84
C GLU A 159 3.77 -3.16 -16.39
N ARG A 160 2.70 -3.47 -15.62
CA ARG A 160 1.66 -4.41 -16.07
C ARG A 160 0.93 -3.95 -17.34
N LEU A 161 0.70 -2.65 -17.52
CA LEU A 161 0.11 -2.13 -18.76
C LEU A 161 1.05 -2.31 -19.95
N ASN A 162 2.35 -2.10 -19.77
CA ASN A 162 3.35 -2.33 -20.80
C ASN A 162 3.43 -3.82 -21.18
N ASP A 163 3.47 -4.72 -20.16
CA ASP A 163 3.46 -6.17 -20.39
C ASP A 163 2.20 -6.59 -21.18
N LEU A 164 1.03 -6.06 -20.81
CA LEU A 164 -0.22 -6.36 -21.52
C LEU A 164 -0.15 -5.87 -22.97
N ALA A 165 0.42 -4.69 -23.20
CA ALA A 165 0.60 -4.13 -24.54
C ALA A 165 1.47 -5.05 -25.43
N GLU A 166 2.54 -5.62 -24.87
CA GLU A 166 3.39 -6.60 -25.54
C GLU A 166 2.68 -7.94 -25.75
N GLU A 167 1.95 -8.46 -24.72
CA GLU A 167 1.27 -9.74 -24.74
C GLU A 167 0.22 -9.85 -25.86
N ILE A 168 -0.53 -8.78 -26.12
CA ILE A 168 -1.63 -8.77 -27.08
C ILE A 168 -1.40 -7.86 -28.29
N ALA A 169 -0.18 -7.38 -28.46
CA ALA A 169 0.29 -6.57 -29.60
C ALA A 169 -0.62 -5.35 -29.89
N PHE A 170 -0.89 -4.52 -28.87
CA PHE A 170 -1.53 -3.20 -29.00
C PHE A 170 -0.60 -2.13 -28.44
N ASP A 171 -0.75 -0.90 -28.91
CA ASP A 171 0.17 0.21 -28.57
C ASP A 171 -0.60 1.37 -27.92
N PRO A 172 -0.94 1.28 -26.62
CA PRO A 172 -1.61 2.37 -25.91
C PRO A 172 -0.62 3.46 -25.56
N VAL A 173 -1.05 4.71 -25.58
CA VAL A 173 -0.25 5.84 -25.09
C VAL A 173 -0.44 5.97 -23.57
N ILE A 174 0.55 5.60 -22.79
CA ILE A 174 0.49 5.70 -21.31
C ILE A 174 1.03 7.06 -20.87
N ILE A 175 0.18 7.86 -20.22
CA ILE A 175 0.56 9.18 -19.70
C ILE A 175 0.43 9.20 -18.19
N GLU A 176 1.56 9.50 -17.52
CA GLU A 176 1.59 9.70 -16.08
C GLU A 176 1.15 11.11 -15.70
N MET A 177 0.23 11.22 -14.74
CA MET A 177 -0.17 12.50 -14.16
C MET A 177 -0.08 12.49 -12.62
N ARG A 178 0.11 13.66 -12.04
CA ARG A 178 0.03 13.85 -10.60
C ARG A 178 -1.44 13.92 -10.21
N ALA A 179 -1.91 12.93 -9.47
CA ALA A 179 -3.25 12.86 -8.94
C ALA A 179 -3.20 12.39 -7.48
N GLY A 180 -4.18 12.80 -6.68
CA GLY A 180 -4.29 12.48 -5.25
C GLY A 180 -4.79 11.07 -4.95
N GLY A 181 -5.00 10.22 -5.98
CA GLY A 181 -5.46 8.84 -5.82
C GLY A 181 -6.30 8.37 -6.99
N TYR A 182 -6.70 7.10 -6.96
CA TYR A 182 -7.58 6.52 -7.98
C TYR A 182 -8.93 7.24 -8.06
N GLU A 183 -9.44 7.75 -6.94
CA GLU A 183 -10.72 8.46 -6.89
C GLU A 183 -10.70 9.75 -7.71
N GLU A 184 -9.60 10.52 -7.64
CA GLU A 184 -9.43 11.71 -8.47
C GLU A 184 -9.41 11.34 -9.96
N MET A 185 -8.65 10.30 -10.33
CA MET A 185 -8.57 9.82 -11.71
C MET A 185 -9.94 9.40 -12.25
N VAL A 186 -10.74 8.67 -11.46
CA VAL A 186 -12.12 8.30 -11.81
C VAL A 186 -12.99 9.55 -11.96
N GLY A 187 -12.83 10.54 -11.09
CA GLY A 187 -13.52 11.82 -11.18
C GLY A 187 -13.22 12.59 -12.46
N LEU A 188 -11.99 12.53 -12.98
CA LEU A 188 -11.62 13.16 -14.26
C LEU A 188 -12.30 12.46 -15.44
N VAL A 189 -12.45 11.11 -15.41
CA VAL A 189 -13.24 10.39 -16.41
C VAL A 189 -14.71 10.77 -16.35
N GLN A 190 -15.31 10.85 -15.14
CA GLN A 190 -16.70 11.30 -14.94
C GLN A 190 -16.96 12.68 -15.55
N LYS A 191 -16.00 13.60 -15.45
CA LYS A 191 -16.09 14.95 -15.99
C LYS A 191 -15.79 15.04 -17.49
N GLY A 192 -15.29 13.96 -18.10
CA GLY A 192 -14.85 13.94 -19.49
C GLY A 192 -13.52 14.68 -19.73
N GLU A 193 -12.75 14.96 -18.68
CA GLU A 193 -11.43 15.61 -18.78
C GLU A 193 -10.36 14.63 -19.32
N ILE A 194 -10.50 13.34 -19.00
CA ILE A 194 -9.73 12.25 -19.57
C ILE A 194 -10.67 11.14 -20.04
N LYS A 195 -10.28 10.38 -21.09
CA LYS A 195 -11.12 9.32 -21.64
C LYS A 195 -10.95 8.00 -20.88
N PHE A 196 -9.70 7.63 -20.59
CA PHE A 196 -9.37 6.36 -19.96
C PHE A 196 -8.41 6.53 -18.80
N THR A 197 -8.67 5.79 -17.73
CA THR A 197 -7.73 5.53 -16.64
C THR A 197 -7.89 4.09 -16.16
N ILE A 198 -7.16 3.75 -15.11
CA ILE A 198 -7.17 2.41 -14.52
C ILE A 198 -7.44 2.48 -13.02
N CYS A 199 -8.04 1.43 -12.47
CA CYS A 199 -8.11 1.24 -11.03
C CYS A 199 -8.11 -0.25 -10.67
N PRO A 200 -7.66 -0.63 -9.46
CA PRO A 200 -7.87 -1.98 -8.94
C PRO A 200 -9.35 -2.31 -8.76
N GLU A 201 -9.74 -3.56 -9.07
CA GLU A 201 -11.12 -4.03 -8.99
C GLU A 201 -11.73 -3.85 -7.59
N TYR A 202 -10.95 -4.07 -6.52
CA TYR A 202 -11.44 -3.94 -5.14
C TYR A 202 -11.96 -2.54 -4.79
N LEU A 203 -11.54 -1.50 -5.52
CA LEU A 203 -12.01 -0.12 -5.36
C LEU A 203 -13.31 0.17 -6.12
N THR A 204 -13.65 -0.65 -7.13
CA THR A 204 -14.77 -0.36 -8.03
C THR A 204 -16.13 -0.37 -7.33
N GLY A 205 -16.28 -1.17 -6.26
CA GLY A 205 -17.51 -1.21 -5.48
C GLY A 205 -17.89 0.14 -4.86
N LYS A 206 -16.88 0.85 -4.34
CA LYS A 206 -17.04 2.22 -3.84
C LYS A 206 -17.33 3.20 -4.97
N PHE A 207 -16.55 3.14 -6.04
CA PHE A 207 -16.65 4.11 -7.13
C PHE A 207 -17.96 3.99 -7.91
N LYS A 208 -18.48 2.78 -8.12
CA LYS A 208 -19.80 2.56 -8.77
C LYS A 208 -20.95 3.25 -8.05
N THR A 209 -20.86 3.45 -6.72
CA THR A 209 -21.90 4.14 -5.95
C THR A 209 -21.81 5.66 -6.04
N ARG A 210 -20.65 6.23 -6.42
CA ARG A 210 -20.39 7.67 -6.48
C ARG A 210 -20.32 8.21 -7.89
N TYR A 211 -19.90 7.40 -8.86
CA TYR A 211 -19.65 7.79 -10.25
C TYR A 211 -20.55 6.97 -11.17
N ASP A 212 -21.75 7.48 -11.45
CA ASP A 212 -22.80 6.79 -12.21
C ASP A 212 -22.58 6.81 -13.73
N GLN A 213 -21.76 7.76 -14.24
CA GLN A 213 -21.42 7.90 -15.65
C GLN A 213 -20.08 7.25 -16.02
N VAL A 214 -19.56 6.38 -15.15
CA VAL A 214 -18.29 5.67 -15.35
C VAL A 214 -18.51 4.15 -15.39
N ASP A 215 -17.86 3.50 -16.31
CA ASP A 215 -17.86 2.04 -16.48
C ASP A 215 -16.53 1.43 -16.03
N PHE A 216 -16.63 0.31 -15.31
CA PHE A 216 -15.52 -0.46 -14.75
C PHE A 216 -15.59 -1.94 -15.17
N SER A 217 -16.17 -2.26 -16.32
CA SER A 217 -16.47 -3.65 -16.66
C SER A 217 -15.36 -4.40 -17.39
N LEU A 218 -14.36 -3.69 -17.95
CA LEU A 218 -13.29 -4.33 -18.71
C LEU A 218 -12.05 -4.59 -17.83
N PRO A 219 -11.71 -5.87 -17.56
CA PRO A 219 -10.44 -6.20 -16.89
C PRO A 219 -9.27 -6.06 -17.88
N LEU A 220 -8.18 -5.46 -17.39
CA LEU A 220 -6.91 -5.31 -18.11
C LEU A 220 -5.85 -6.31 -17.63
N SER A 221 -6.11 -7.07 -16.57
CA SER A 221 -5.19 -8.09 -16.08
C SER A 221 -5.93 -9.33 -15.59
N LEU A 222 -5.20 -10.42 -15.45
CA LEU A 222 -5.61 -11.54 -14.62
C LEU A 222 -5.65 -11.12 -13.14
N LYS A 223 -6.30 -11.93 -12.30
CA LYS A 223 -6.24 -11.75 -10.85
C LYS A 223 -4.80 -11.87 -10.38
N HIS A 224 -4.41 -10.98 -9.49
CA HIS A 224 -3.13 -11.00 -8.78
C HIS A 224 -3.36 -10.67 -7.32
N ASP A 225 -2.48 -11.21 -6.49
CA ASP A 225 -2.56 -11.10 -5.06
C ASP A 225 -1.92 -9.81 -4.56
N LEU A 226 -2.56 -9.19 -3.57
CA LEU A 226 -2.07 -8.01 -2.87
C LEU A 226 -1.76 -8.35 -1.42
N SER A 227 -0.61 -7.89 -0.94
CA SER A 227 -0.10 -8.18 0.40
C SER A 227 0.61 -6.99 1.03
N TRP A 228 0.80 -7.07 2.34
CA TRP A 228 1.70 -6.21 3.11
C TRP A 228 3.14 -6.72 3.02
N CYS A 229 4.08 -5.87 3.42
CA CYS A 229 5.50 -6.21 3.39
C CYS A 229 6.16 -5.99 4.75
N VAL A 230 7.12 -6.86 5.07
CA VAL A 230 8.00 -6.76 6.23
C VAL A 230 9.46 -6.83 5.80
N ASN A 231 10.37 -6.50 6.71
CA ASN A 231 11.80 -6.69 6.46
C ASN A 231 12.14 -8.19 6.49
N ALA A 232 12.99 -8.65 5.57
CA ALA A 232 13.43 -10.05 5.52
C ALA A 232 14.21 -10.50 6.78
N HIS A 233 14.72 -9.55 7.58
CA HIS A 233 15.40 -9.81 8.83
C HIS A 233 14.47 -9.82 10.05
N SER A 234 13.15 -9.88 9.84
CA SER A 234 12.13 -9.99 10.89
C SER A 234 11.28 -11.27 10.68
N PRO A 235 11.90 -12.48 10.73
CA PRO A 235 11.22 -13.74 10.39
C PRO A 235 10.11 -14.10 11.37
N LEU A 236 10.24 -13.82 12.67
CA LEU A 236 9.21 -14.13 13.66
C LEU A 236 7.98 -13.23 13.50
N LEU A 237 8.18 -11.95 13.18
CA LEU A 237 7.08 -11.05 12.83
C LEU A 237 6.39 -11.50 11.55
N GLN A 238 7.17 -11.92 10.53
CA GLN A 238 6.65 -12.46 9.29
C GLN A 238 5.74 -13.67 9.55
N ASP A 239 6.22 -14.65 10.31
CA ASP A 239 5.47 -15.86 10.62
C ASP A 239 4.18 -15.54 11.39
N ARG A 240 4.26 -14.67 12.38
CA ARG A 240 3.10 -14.28 13.20
C ARG A 240 2.04 -13.51 12.40
N LEU A 241 2.45 -12.61 11.50
CA LEU A 241 1.55 -11.91 10.59
C LEU A 241 0.91 -12.87 9.57
N ASN A 242 1.68 -13.80 9.02
CA ASN A 242 1.17 -14.79 8.08
C ASN A 242 0.12 -15.70 8.74
N GLU A 243 0.38 -16.17 9.96
CA GLU A 243 -0.58 -16.96 10.74
C GLU A 243 -1.88 -16.18 11.00
N PHE A 244 -1.74 -14.92 11.44
CA PHE A 244 -2.89 -14.04 11.67
C PHE A 244 -3.70 -13.83 10.38
N LEU A 245 -3.06 -13.43 9.29
CA LEU A 245 -3.75 -13.19 8.02
C LEU A 245 -4.43 -14.45 7.49
N TYR A 246 -3.77 -15.60 7.60
CA TYR A 246 -4.33 -16.87 7.16
C TYR A 246 -5.60 -17.24 7.93
N THR A 247 -5.58 -17.09 9.26
CA THR A 247 -6.71 -17.46 10.13
C THR A 247 -7.81 -16.40 10.11
N PHE A 248 -7.46 -15.11 10.14
CA PHE A 248 -8.43 -14.02 10.24
C PHE A 248 -9.27 -13.86 8.96
N LYS A 249 -8.72 -14.14 7.78
CA LYS A 249 -9.47 -14.09 6.51
C LYS A 249 -10.68 -15.01 6.46
N GLU A 250 -10.66 -16.10 7.21
CA GLU A 250 -11.76 -17.07 7.27
C GLU A 250 -12.88 -16.64 8.25
N THR A 251 -12.71 -15.52 8.95
CA THR A 251 -13.66 -15.05 9.96
C THR A 251 -14.77 -14.17 9.40
N ASN A 252 -15.90 -14.14 10.10
CA ASN A 252 -16.99 -13.21 9.82
C ASN A 252 -16.57 -11.73 9.99
N ASP A 253 -15.64 -11.47 10.89
CA ASP A 253 -15.13 -10.11 11.15
C ASP A 253 -14.37 -9.56 9.95
N PHE A 254 -13.58 -10.40 9.26
CA PHE A 254 -12.94 -10.00 8.02
C PHE A 254 -13.95 -9.70 6.92
N GLN A 255 -15.00 -10.52 6.78
CA GLN A 255 -16.10 -10.28 5.83
C GLN A 255 -16.86 -8.99 6.16
N ALA A 256 -17.10 -8.71 7.45
CA ALA A 256 -17.72 -7.47 7.89
C ALA A 256 -16.83 -6.25 7.55
N LEU A 257 -15.51 -6.37 7.70
CA LEU A 257 -14.54 -5.34 7.37
C LEU A 257 -14.53 -5.04 5.86
N LEU A 258 -14.49 -6.08 5.01
CA LEU A 258 -14.60 -5.93 3.56
C LEU A 258 -15.89 -5.23 3.13
N LYS A 259 -17.02 -5.62 3.74
CA LYS A 259 -18.33 -5.01 3.48
C LYS A 259 -18.38 -3.54 3.93
N LYS A 260 -17.82 -3.23 5.10
CA LYS A 260 -17.75 -1.86 5.64
C LYS A 260 -17.06 -0.92 4.66
N TYR A 261 -15.95 -1.37 4.07
CA TYR A 261 -15.14 -0.58 3.14
C TYR A 261 -15.51 -0.81 1.66
N LYS A 262 -16.60 -1.54 1.39
CA LYS A 262 -17.07 -1.87 0.03
C LYS A 262 -15.96 -2.43 -0.86
N CYS A 263 -15.03 -3.18 -0.28
CA CYS A 263 -14.01 -3.91 -1.02
C CYS A 263 -14.69 -4.99 -1.86
N GLN A 264 -14.63 -4.85 -3.19
CA GLN A 264 -15.17 -5.85 -4.10
C GLN A 264 -14.12 -6.94 -4.30
N VAL A 265 -14.23 -8.02 -3.56
CA VAL A 265 -13.32 -9.17 -3.61
C VAL A 265 -14.14 -10.41 -3.95
N GLU A 266 -13.75 -11.12 -4.99
CA GLU A 266 -14.22 -12.49 -5.25
C GLU A 266 -13.13 -13.45 -4.73
N PHE A 267 -13.50 -14.31 -3.80
CA PHE A 267 -12.65 -15.38 -3.27
C PHE A 267 -12.64 -16.59 -4.20
#